data_119f39f657cfb04b83ffbf47daf223f0
#
_entry.id   119f39f657cfb04b83ffbf47daf223f0
#
_cell.length_a   1.000
_cell.length_b   1.000
_cell.length_c   1.000
_cell.angle_alpha   90.00
_cell.angle_beta   90.00
_cell.angle_gamma   90.00
#
_symmetry.space_group_name_H-M   'P 1'
#
loop_
_entity.id
_entity.type
_entity.pdbx_description
1 polymer ?
#
loop_
_entity_poly.entity_id
_entity_poly.type
_entity_poly.pdbx_seq_one_letter_code
_entity_poly.pdbx_strand_id
1 'polypeptide(L)'
;MPRRSILFTPGDRPEMMRKAPSAGADVIVFDLEDAVAPDAKDEARAAVREVLADPDFGPDCEVCIRVNPAGIAADDDLRGVLGRSERDGEAATGEEGAAERVGKTLDAVMLPKTETPADAETLAELLEERGAEVPVLALVETAAGVLAAEEIAEVPEVDALVFGAEDLAADLSATRTDEGTEVLHARQQVVLAASAADVDAIDTVYTDFEDADGLREETGFVIQLGYDGKLAIHPAQVDPINEAFTPDPERVEWAERVLAAKEEADAEGRGVFRVDGEMVDAPLVSQAERVLAYAEAADEK
;
A
#
# COMPACT_ATOMS: atom_id res chain seq x y z
N MET A 1 -4.09 -9.68 -3.60
CA MET A 1 -2.85 -10.23 -2.98
C MET A 1 -2.58 -9.41 -1.73
N PRO A 2 -2.17 -10.00 -0.59
CA PRO A 2 -1.81 -9.21 0.59
C PRO A 2 -0.63 -8.26 0.30
N ARG A 3 -0.67 -7.06 0.87
CA ARG A 3 0.38 -6.02 0.74
C ARG A 3 1.26 -5.97 1.99
N ARG A 4 1.92 -7.11 2.35
CA ARG A 4 2.74 -7.21 3.57
C ARG A 4 3.87 -6.19 3.61
N SER A 5 4.59 -6.04 2.50
CA SER A 5 5.67 -5.08 2.38
C SER A 5 5.52 -4.18 1.16
N ILE A 6 5.67 -2.87 1.37
CA ILE A 6 5.61 -1.83 0.34
C ILE A 6 6.96 -1.13 0.27
N LEU A 7 7.76 -1.42 -0.76
CA LEU A 7 9.13 -0.93 -0.89
C LEU A 7 9.20 0.35 -1.73
N PHE A 8 9.66 1.43 -1.12
CA PHE A 8 9.95 2.68 -1.83
C PHE A 8 11.25 2.62 -2.62
N THR A 9 11.21 3.18 -3.82
CA THR A 9 12.37 3.33 -4.72
C THR A 9 12.33 4.71 -5.38
N PRO A 10 13.41 5.52 -5.32
CA PRO A 10 13.43 6.84 -5.94
C PRO A 10 13.17 6.78 -7.45
N GLY A 11 12.24 7.61 -7.94
CA GLY A 11 11.84 7.67 -9.34
C GLY A 11 12.89 8.25 -10.29
N ASP A 12 13.93 8.88 -9.76
CA ASP A 12 15.09 9.37 -10.52
C ASP A 12 16.21 8.33 -10.68
N ARG A 13 15.96 7.06 -10.26
CA ARG A 13 16.94 5.96 -10.25
C ARG A 13 16.49 4.76 -11.06
N PRO A 14 16.50 4.82 -12.42
CA PRO A 14 15.93 3.77 -13.27
C PRO A 14 16.56 2.38 -13.03
N GLU A 15 17.85 2.32 -12.69
CA GLU A 15 18.51 1.03 -12.37
C GLU A 15 18.03 0.44 -11.04
N MET A 16 17.67 1.27 -10.06
CA MET A 16 17.08 0.80 -8.80
C MET A 16 15.63 0.34 -9.02
N MET A 17 14.84 1.09 -9.80
CA MET A 17 13.48 0.71 -10.15
C MET A 17 13.43 -0.65 -10.85
N ARG A 18 14.30 -0.91 -11.84
CA ARG A 18 14.39 -2.22 -12.53
C ARG A 18 14.82 -3.36 -11.61
N LYS A 19 15.53 -3.09 -10.52
CA LYS A 19 15.96 -4.08 -9.52
C LYS A 19 14.99 -4.27 -8.38
N ALA A 20 14.09 -3.32 -8.12
CA ALA A 20 13.17 -3.34 -6.99
C ALA A 20 12.36 -4.65 -6.89
N PRO A 21 11.85 -5.25 -7.99
CA PRO A 21 11.14 -6.53 -7.92
C PRO A 21 11.96 -7.66 -7.29
N SER A 22 13.29 -7.65 -7.48
CA SER A 22 14.16 -8.69 -6.92
C SER A 22 14.31 -8.65 -5.40
N ALA A 23 13.80 -7.62 -4.73
CA ALA A 23 13.74 -7.55 -3.28
C ALA A 23 12.65 -8.43 -2.66
N GLY A 24 11.68 -8.92 -3.45
CA GLY A 24 10.61 -9.79 -2.98
C GLY A 24 9.49 -9.05 -2.23
N ALA A 25 9.38 -7.73 -2.35
CA ALA A 25 8.26 -6.97 -1.81
C ALA A 25 6.94 -7.32 -2.51
N ASP A 26 5.82 -7.22 -1.80
CA ASP A 26 4.50 -7.43 -2.38
C ASP A 26 4.09 -6.24 -3.26
N VAL A 27 4.53 -5.03 -2.88
CA VAL A 27 4.35 -3.79 -3.65
C VAL A 27 5.69 -3.06 -3.79
N ILE A 28 5.99 -2.56 -4.97
CA ILE A 28 7.08 -1.62 -5.21
C ILE A 28 6.53 -0.24 -5.56
N VAL A 29 7.04 0.81 -4.93
CA VAL A 29 6.60 2.18 -5.15
C VAL A 29 7.72 2.99 -5.81
N PHE A 30 7.47 3.53 -6.99
CA PHE A 30 8.36 4.51 -7.61
C PHE A 30 7.98 5.91 -7.14
N ASP A 31 8.86 6.49 -6.35
CA ASP A 31 8.59 7.72 -5.64
C ASP A 31 8.93 8.96 -6.48
N LEU A 32 7.93 9.79 -6.73
CA LEU A 32 8.08 11.10 -7.39
C LEU A 32 8.00 12.28 -6.40
N GLU A 33 7.83 11.98 -5.09
CA GLU A 33 7.70 13.03 -4.06
C GLU A 33 9.04 13.27 -3.35
N ASP A 34 9.16 12.87 -2.09
CA ASP A 34 10.26 13.27 -1.20
C ASP A 34 11.62 12.69 -1.59
N ALA A 35 11.66 11.51 -2.24
CA ALA A 35 12.92 10.93 -2.70
C ALA A 35 13.53 11.63 -3.91
N VAL A 36 12.83 12.60 -4.53
CA VAL A 36 13.27 13.31 -5.74
C VAL A 36 13.38 14.79 -5.49
N ALA A 37 14.54 15.38 -5.78
CA ALA A 37 14.75 16.81 -5.66
C ALA A 37 13.81 17.61 -6.60
N PRO A 38 13.36 18.83 -6.22
CA PRO A 38 12.41 19.60 -7.01
C PRO A 38 12.84 19.87 -8.46
N ASP A 39 14.12 20.05 -8.68
CA ASP A 39 14.71 20.29 -10.01
C ASP A 39 14.91 19.01 -10.84
N ALA A 40 14.78 17.84 -10.22
CA ALA A 40 14.89 16.53 -10.88
C ALA A 40 13.51 15.88 -11.18
N LYS A 41 12.38 16.51 -10.82
CA LYS A 41 11.04 15.93 -10.97
C LYS A 41 10.71 15.53 -12.41
N ASP A 42 11.04 16.37 -13.39
CA ASP A 42 10.76 16.08 -14.81
C ASP A 42 11.59 14.90 -15.33
N GLU A 43 12.86 14.78 -14.90
CA GLU A 43 13.71 13.65 -15.23
C GLU A 43 13.19 12.35 -14.57
N ALA A 44 12.71 12.43 -13.33
CA ALA A 44 12.13 11.29 -12.61
C ALA A 44 10.84 10.80 -13.28
N ARG A 45 9.91 11.71 -13.67
CA ARG A 45 8.70 11.37 -14.44
C ARG A 45 9.03 10.61 -15.72
N ALA A 46 10.00 11.11 -16.47
CA ALA A 46 10.45 10.47 -17.71
C ALA A 46 11.08 9.09 -17.44
N ALA A 47 11.89 8.97 -16.39
CA ALA A 47 12.52 7.70 -16.00
C ALA A 47 11.49 6.65 -15.55
N VAL A 48 10.51 7.04 -14.73
CA VAL A 48 9.40 6.17 -14.31
C VAL A 48 8.61 5.69 -15.54
N ARG A 49 8.23 6.62 -16.44
CA ARG A 49 7.54 6.27 -17.68
C ARG A 49 8.35 5.29 -18.54
N GLU A 50 9.66 5.52 -18.68
CA GLU A 50 10.55 4.62 -19.45
C GLU A 50 10.55 3.20 -18.86
N VAL A 51 10.68 3.07 -17.55
CA VAL A 51 10.70 1.76 -16.88
C VAL A 51 9.36 1.06 -17.02
N LEU A 52 8.24 1.74 -16.76
CA LEU A 52 6.90 1.14 -16.87
C LEU A 52 6.52 0.77 -18.32
N ALA A 53 7.04 1.50 -19.31
CA ALA A 53 6.81 1.22 -20.73
C ALA A 53 7.73 0.14 -21.30
N ASP A 54 8.75 -0.30 -20.56
CA ASP A 54 9.73 -1.28 -21.01
C ASP A 54 9.06 -2.67 -21.12
N PRO A 55 9.04 -3.32 -22.31
CA PRO A 55 8.41 -4.62 -22.46
C PRO A 55 9.11 -5.75 -21.67
N ASP A 56 10.34 -5.54 -21.25
CA ASP A 56 11.09 -6.49 -20.43
C ASP A 56 10.86 -6.26 -18.92
N PHE A 57 10.14 -5.20 -18.53
CA PHE A 57 9.72 -4.93 -17.16
C PHE A 57 8.29 -5.43 -16.93
N GLY A 58 8.15 -6.54 -16.25
CA GLY A 58 6.87 -7.16 -15.90
C GLY A 58 7.04 -7.98 -14.63
N PRO A 59 7.09 -7.31 -13.46
CA PRO A 59 7.25 -8.01 -12.18
C PRO A 59 5.98 -8.76 -11.78
N ASP A 60 6.12 -9.77 -10.94
CA ASP A 60 5.00 -10.52 -10.36
C ASP A 60 4.41 -9.82 -9.11
N CYS A 61 4.98 -8.68 -8.67
CA CYS A 61 4.48 -7.85 -7.57
C CYS A 61 3.70 -6.64 -8.09
N GLU A 62 2.88 -6.05 -7.20
CA GLU A 62 2.13 -4.82 -7.49
C GLU A 62 3.09 -3.64 -7.72
N VAL A 63 2.85 -2.86 -8.77
CA VAL A 63 3.64 -1.68 -9.12
C VAL A 63 2.83 -0.41 -8.85
N CYS A 64 3.34 0.42 -7.95
CA CYS A 64 2.74 1.67 -7.54
C CYS A 64 3.65 2.86 -7.88
N ILE A 65 3.09 4.04 -8.11
CA ILE A 65 3.82 5.31 -8.10
C ILE A 65 3.33 6.16 -6.94
N ARG A 66 4.24 6.84 -6.22
CA ARG A 66 3.84 7.91 -5.32
C ARG A 66 3.98 9.24 -6.06
N VAL A 67 2.85 9.91 -6.27
CA VAL A 67 2.79 11.23 -6.90
C VAL A 67 3.04 12.35 -5.88
N ASN A 68 3.16 13.60 -6.32
CA ASN A 68 3.16 14.74 -5.41
C ASN A 68 1.71 15.04 -4.91
N PRO A 69 1.54 15.82 -3.82
CA PRO A 69 0.22 16.07 -3.25
C PRO A 69 -0.80 16.62 -4.25
N ALA A 70 -2.08 16.29 -4.06
CA ALA A 70 -3.19 16.78 -4.86
C ALA A 70 -3.22 18.32 -4.89
N GLY A 71 -3.53 18.90 -6.06
CA GLY A 71 -3.58 20.35 -6.24
C GLY A 71 -2.22 21.06 -6.30
N ILE A 72 -1.09 20.33 -6.16
CA ILE A 72 0.27 20.88 -6.31
C ILE A 72 0.88 20.41 -7.63
N ALA A 73 1.21 19.12 -7.75
CA ALA A 73 1.91 18.60 -8.92
C ALA A 73 1.47 17.19 -9.33
N ALA A 74 0.42 16.62 -8.71
CA ALA A 74 -0.09 15.29 -9.07
C ALA A 74 -0.47 15.19 -10.55
N ASP A 75 -1.12 16.23 -11.10
CA ASP A 75 -1.47 16.29 -12.52
C ASP A 75 -0.23 16.30 -13.44
N ASP A 76 0.83 17.01 -13.05
CA ASP A 76 2.10 17.01 -13.80
C ASP A 76 2.79 15.64 -13.74
N ASP A 77 2.73 14.94 -12.59
CA ASP A 77 3.28 13.61 -12.43
C ASP A 77 2.54 12.61 -13.32
N LEU A 78 1.21 12.60 -13.25
CA LEU A 78 0.39 11.72 -14.09
C LEU A 78 0.55 12.05 -15.59
N ARG A 79 0.67 13.33 -15.96
CA ARG A 79 0.96 13.72 -17.35
C ARG A 79 2.32 13.20 -17.80
N GLY A 80 3.33 13.28 -16.94
CA GLY A 80 4.69 12.79 -17.25
C GLY A 80 4.76 11.28 -17.39
N VAL A 81 4.05 10.55 -16.52
CA VAL A 81 4.09 9.09 -16.47
C VAL A 81 3.09 8.44 -17.43
N LEU A 82 1.81 8.75 -17.34
CA LEU A 82 0.73 8.15 -18.15
C LEU A 82 0.58 8.82 -19.51
N GLY A 83 0.93 10.09 -19.62
CA GLY A 83 0.73 10.90 -20.81
C GLY A 83 -0.37 11.95 -20.64
N ARG A 84 -0.73 12.60 -21.76
CA ARG A 84 -1.74 13.65 -21.78
C ARG A 84 -3.15 13.07 -21.64
N SER A 85 -4.02 13.80 -20.98
CA SER A 85 -5.46 13.54 -20.99
C SER A 85 -6.11 14.01 -22.29
N GLU A 86 -7.34 13.58 -22.55
CA GLU A 86 -8.14 14.08 -23.68
C GLU A 86 -8.34 15.62 -23.62
N ARG A 87 -8.33 16.19 -22.42
CA ARG A 87 -8.43 17.68 -22.22
C ARG A 87 -7.19 18.42 -22.69
N ASP A 88 -6.02 17.78 -22.73
CA ASP A 88 -4.75 18.38 -23.14
C ASP A 88 -4.57 18.51 -24.67
N GLY A 89 -5.49 17.96 -25.47
CA GLY A 89 -5.45 17.93 -26.93
C GLY A 89 -4.75 16.70 -27.52
N GLU A 90 -4.68 16.62 -28.89
CA GLU A 90 -4.18 15.42 -29.58
C GLU A 90 -2.79 14.99 -29.09
N ALA A 91 -2.67 13.71 -28.75
CA ALA A 91 -1.39 13.08 -28.40
C ALA A 91 -0.43 13.07 -29.61
N ALA A 92 0.87 13.18 -29.36
CA ALA A 92 1.87 13.06 -30.40
C ALA A 92 1.87 11.60 -30.92
N THR A 93 1.88 11.44 -32.24
CA THR A 93 1.91 10.12 -32.90
C THR A 93 3.16 9.33 -32.46
N GLY A 94 2.96 8.23 -31.75
CA GLY A 94 4.02 7.36 -31.19
C GLY A 94 3.98 7.19 -29.67
N GLU A 95 3.23 8.03 -28.95
CA GLU A 95 3.08 7.95 -27.48
C GLU A 95 1.99 6.95 -27.04
N GLU A 96 1.02 6.66 -27.91
CA GLU A 96 -0.12 5.78 -27.60
C GLU A 96 0.32 4.37 -27.13
N GLY A 97 1.27 3.74 -27.81
CA GLY A 97 1.74 2.41 -27.46
C GLY A 97 2.58 2.36 -26.16
N ALA A 98 3.20 3.47 -25.77
CA ALA A 98 3.91 3.58 -24.47
C ALA A 98 2.90 3.81 -23.36
N ALA A 99 1.92 4.70 -23.54
CA ALA A 99 0.86 4.96 -22.56
C ALA A 99 0.04 3.70 -22.26
N GLU A 100 -0.32 2.92 -23.29
CA GLU A 100 -1.04 1.65 -23.12
C GLU A 100 -0.22 0.64 -22.28
N ARG A 101 1.11 0.56 -22.47
CA ARG A 101 1.96 -0.32 -21.66
C ARG A 101 2.08 0.16 -20.23
N VAL A 102 2.30 1.46 -20.01
CA VAL A 102 2.34 2.04 -18.66
C VAL A 102 1.06 1.71 -17.91
N GLY A 103 -0.13 1.91 -18.53
CA GLY A 103 -1.41 1.61 -17.92
C GLY A 103 -1.65 0.10 -17.65
N LYS A 104 -0.88 -0.80 -18.28
CA LYS A 104 -0.92 -2.25 -18.00
C LYS A 104 0.05 -2.69 -16.90
N THR A 105 1.08 -1.90 -16.65
CA THR A 105 2.14 -2.21 -15.69
C THR A 105 1.91 -1.50 -14.36
N LEU A 106 1.20 -0.37 -14.37
CA LEU A 106 0.85 0.37 -13.15
C LEU A 106 -0.39 -0.23 -12.52
N ASP A 107 -0.28 -0.67 -11.27
CA ASP A 107 -1.36 -1.33 -10.53
C ASP A 107 -2.02 -0.42 -9.48
N ALA A 108 -1.32 0.61 -8.99
CA ALA A 108 -1.84 1.54 -8.00
C ALA A 108 -1.15 2.91 -8.04
N VAL A 109 -1.77 3.92 -7.44
CA VAL A 109 -1.16 5.24 -7.22
C VAL A 109 -1.28 5.63 -5.76
N MET A 110 -0.15 6.00 -5.13
CA MET A 110 -0.12 6.50 -3.76
C MET A 110 -0.20 8.02 -3.74
N LEU A 111 -1.17 8.55 -2.98
CA LEU A 111 -1.38 9.98 -2.78
C LEU A 111 -0.81 10.41 -1.42
N PRO A 112 0.29 11.16 -1.37
CA PRO A 112 0.82 11.68 -0.12
C PRO A 112 -0.05 12.84 0.40
N LYS A 113 0.06 13.11 1.71
CA LYS A 113 -0.60 14.24 2.38
C LYS A 113 -2.10 14.33 2.08
N THR A 114 -2.77 13.15 2.06
CA THR A 114 -4.22 13.09 1.87
C THR A 114 -4.90 13.62 3.12
N GLU A 115 -5.58 14.76 3.01
CA GLU A 115 -6.21 15.46 4.13
C GLU A 115 -7.74 15.41 4.08
N THR A 116 -8.31 15.21 2.89
CA THR A 116 -9.75 15.19 2.67
C THR A 116 -10.14 14.12 1.63
N PRO A 117 -11.41 13.66 1.63
CA PRO A 117 -11.94 12.83 0.54
C PRO A 117 -11.73 13.44 -0.86
N ALA A 118 -11.89 14.78 -0.96
CA ALA A 118 -11.74 15.50 -2.22
C ALA A 118 -10.32 15.38 -2.82
N ASP A 119 -9.29 15.16 -2.01
CA ASP A 119 -7.93 14.94 -2.52
C ASP A 119 -7.84 13.61 -3.26
N ALA A 120 -8.43 12.54 -2.70
CA ALA A 120 -8.50 11.22 -3.32
C ALA A 120 -9.41 11.23 -4.56
N GLU A 121 -10.59 11.84 -4.48
CA GLU A 121 -11.52 12.03 -5.60
C GLU A 121 -10.86 12.78 -6.76
N THR A 122 -10.10 13.86 -6.46
CA THR A 122 -9.36 14.63 -7.46
C THR A 122 -8.31 13.77 -8.17
N LEU A 123 -7.55 12.94 -7.43
CA LEU A 123 -6.58 12.04 -8.03
C LEU A 123 -7.27 10.98 -8.90
N ALA A 124 -8.38 10.41 -8.44
CA ALA A 124 -9.16 9.43 -9.20
C ALA A 124 -9.70 10.02 -10.51
N GLU A 125 -10.24 11.25 -10.50
CA GLU A 125 -10.66 11.96 -11.70
C GLU A 125 -9.50 12.16 -12.68
N LEU A 126 -8.32 12.55 -12.20
CA LEU A 126 -7.12 12.73 -13.02
C LEU A 126 -6.63 11.42 -13.64
N LEU A 127 -6.79 10.28 -12.96
CA LEU A 127 -6.48 8.95 -13.47
C LEU A 127 -7.49 8.54 -14.55
N GLU A 128 -8.79 8.69 -14.28
CA GLU A 128 -9.88 8.39 -15.23
C GLU A 128 -9.71 9.18 -16.54
N GLU A 129 -9.38 10.49 -16.48
CA GLU A 129 -9.12 11.33 -17.64
C GLU A 129 -7.96 10.82 -18.53
N ARG A 130 -7.10 9.96 -17.99
CA ARG A 130 -5.96 9.34 -18.70
C ARG A 130 -6.20 7.86 -19.01
N GLY A 131 -7.41 7.37 -18.73
CA GLY A 131 -7.79 5.98 -18.98
C GLY A 131 -7.09 4.98 -18.07
N ALA A 132 -6.65 5.43 -16.88
CA ALA A 132 -6.07 4.57 -15.86
C ALA A 132 -7.11 4.29 -14.76
N GLU A 133 -7.61 3.06 -14.70
CA GLU A 133 -8.56 2.58 -13.69
C GLU A 133 -7.78 1.78 -12.62
N VAL A 134 -6.97 2.48 -11.82
CA VAL A 134 -6.14 1.88 -10.77
C VAL A 134 -6.51 2.46 -9.41
N PRO A 135 -6.41 1.68 -8.31
CA PRO A 135 -6.75 2.15 -6.98
C PRO A 135 -5.78 3.21 -6.45
N VAL A 136 -6.29 3.99 -5.50
CA VAL A 136 -5.55 4.99 -4.74
C VAL A 136 -5.15 4.41 -3.38
N LEU A 137 -3.87 4.49 -3.04
CA LEU A 137 -3.36 4.24 -1.69
C LEU A 137 -3.22 5.62 -1.01
N ALA A 138 -4.13 5.94 -0.09
CA ALA A 138 -4.17 7.26 0.55
C ALA A 138 -3.19 7.33 1.73
N LEU A 139 -2.10 8.12 1.61
CA LEU A 139 -1.12 8.29 2.67
C LEU A 139 -1.58 9.39 3.64
N VAL A 140 -1.96 8.95 4.83
CA VAL A 140 -2.47 9.77 5.94
C VAL A 140 -1.31 10.09 6.87
N GLU A 141 -0.80 11.32 6.76
CA GLU A 141 0.45 11.76 7.40
C GLU A 141 0.39 13.21 7.92
N THR A 142 -0.83 13.73 8.06
CA THR A 142 -1.10 15.04 8.69
C THR A 142 -2.20 14.90 9.74
N ALA A 143 -2.29 15.86 10.65
CA ALA A 143 -3.36 15.88 11.65
C ALA A 143 -4.75 15.97 11.01
N ALA A 144 -4.88 16.74 9.92
CA ALA A 144 -6.12 16.84 9.17
C ALA A 144 -6.50 15.50 8.54
N GLY A 145 -5.56 14.83 7.86
CA GLY A 145 -5.78 13.52 7.26
C GLY A 145 -6.16 12.45 8.29
N VAL A 146 -5.48 12.41 9.45
CA VAL A 146 -5.85 11.47 10.54
C VAL A 146 -7.28 11.71 11.03
N LEU A 147 -7.70 12.98 11.17
CA LEU A 147 -9.05 13.31 11.61
C LEU A 147 -10.12 13.01 10.56
N ALA A 148 -9.77 13.00 9.28
CA ALA A 148 -10.65 12.69 8.16
C ALA A 148 -10.49 11.24 7.63
N ALA A 149 -9.71 10.39 8.28
CA ALA A 149 -9.34 9.07 7.79
C ALA A 149 -10.54 8.18 7.46
N GLU A 150 -11.62 8.24 8.25
CA GLU A 150 -12.86 7.50 8.01
C GLU A 150 -13.52 7.95 6.69
N GLU A 151 -13.65 9.27 6.48
CA GLU A 151 -14.25 9.83 5.28
C GLU A 151 -13.38 9.59 4.03
N ILE A 152 -12.04 9.60 4.18
CA ILE A 152 -11.10 9.29 3.10
C ILE A 152 -11.21 7.81 2.69
N ALA A 153 -11.31 6.91 3.65
CA ALA A 153 -11.44 5.47 3.40
C ALA A 153 -12.75 5.09 2.68
N GLU A 154 -13.82 5.90 2.83
CA GLU A 154 -15.11 5.69 2.18
C GLU A 154 -15.11 6.10 0.68
N VAL A 155 -14.05 6.76 0.17
CA VAL A 155 -13.93 7.08 -1.26
C VAL A 155 -13.76 5.78 -2.06
N PRO A 156 -14.60 5.49 -3.07
CA PRO A 156 -14.63 4.19 -3.74
C PRO A 156 -13.31 3.76 -4.41
N GLU A 157 -12.50 4.72 -4.80
CA GLU A 157 -11.21 4.49 -5.46
C GLU A 157 -10.07 4.27 -4.45
N VAL A 158 -10.30 4.51 -3.16
CA VAL A 158 -9.32 4.23 -2.10
C VAL A 158 -9.37 2.76 -1.72
N ASP A 159 -8.24 2.07 -1.83
CA ASP A 159 -8.07 0.64 -1.57
C ASP A 159 -7.16 0.36 -0.35
N ALA A 160 -6.45 1.39 0.10
CA ALA A 160 -5.67 1.33 1.33
C ALA A 160 -5.51 2.71 1.98
N LEU A 161 -5.49 2.72 3.32
CA LEU A 161 -4.94 3.83 4.10
C LEU A 161 -3.51 3.50 4.52
N VAL A 162 -2.59 4.36 4.17
CA VAL A 162 -1.18 4.24 4.53
C VAL A 162 -0.84 5.25 5.62
N PHE A 163 -0.21 4.82 6.70
CA PHE A 163 0.14 5.70 7.82
C PHE A 163 1.56 6.25 7.69
N GLY A 164 1.70 7.58 7.70
CA GLY A 164 3.00 8.27 7.65
C GLY A 164 3.34 8.94 8.98
N ALA A 165 4.11 8.27 9.84
CA ALA A 165 4.41 8.74 11.18
C ALA A 165 5.39 9.92 11.22
N GLU A 166 6.33 9.99 10.28
CA GLU A 166 7.41 11.01 10.30
C GLU A 166 6.84 12.38 9.97
N ASP A 167 6.07 12.49 8.88
CA ASP A 167 5.41 13.74 8.51
C ASP A 167 4.34 14.15 9.51
N LEU A 168 3.56 13.19 10.03
CA LEU A 168 2.59 13.47 11.08
C LEU A 168 3.26 14.04 12.33
N ALA A 169 4.38 13.48 12.78
CA ALA A 169 5.08 13.99 13.93
C ALA A 169 5.60 15.43 13.70
N ALA A 170 6.07 15.71 12.48
CA ALA A 170 6.49 17.06 12.08
C ALA A 170 5.30 18.03 12.09
N ASP A 171 4.16 17.65 11.53
CA ASP A 171 2.93 18.45 11.53
C ASP A 171 2.42 18.75 12.95
N LEU A 172 2.46 17.75 13.84
CA LEU A 172 2.10 17.89 15.26
C LEU A 172 3.15 18.66 16.08
N SER A 173 4.32 18.97 15.51
CA SER A 173 5.49 19.45 16.26
C SER A 173 5.91 18.51 17.40
N ALA A 174 5.66 17.22 17.24
CA ALA A 174 6.04 16.17 18.19
C ALA A 174 7.49 15.71 17.94
N THR A 175 8.11 15.14 18.97
CA THR A 175 9.42 14.48 18.82
C THR A 175 9.19 12.99 18.66
N ARG A 176 9.70 12.41 17.57
CA ARG A 176 9.65 10.96 17.36
C ARG A 176 10.48 10.24 18.42
N THR A 177 9.91 9.18 18.95
CA THR A 177 10.53 8.28 19.92
C THR A 177 10.50 6.84 19.42
N ASP A 178 11.40 6.00 19.95
CA ASP A 178 11.44 4.58 19.61
C ASP A 178 10.15 3.86 20.06
N GLU A 179 9.53 4.33 21.14
CA GLU A 179 8.26 3.78 21.65
C GLU A 179 7.04 4.19 20.80
N GLY A 180 7.14 5.25 20.00
CA GLY A 180 6.09 5.73 19.10
C GLY A 180 4.78 6.17 19.77
N THR A 181 4.83 6.46 21.09
CA THR A 181 3.62 6.81 21.85
C THR A 181 2.97 8.11 21.42
N GLU A 182 3.76 9.05 20.89
CA GLU A 182 3.32 10.35 20.35
C GLU A 182 2.40 10.23 19.13
N VAL A 183 2.49 9.13 18.38
CA VAL A 183 1.68 8.87 17.18
C VAL A 183 0.73 7.67 17.34
N LEU A 184 0.77 6.95 18.48
CA LEU A 184 0.03 5.71 18.67
C LEU A 184 -1.48 5.88 18.49
N HIS A 185 -2.06 6.98 18.97
CA HIS A 185 -3.49 7.24 18.81
C HIS A 185 -3.88 7.39 17.33
N ALA A 186 -3.10 8.16 16.56
CA ALA A 186 -3.31 8.34 15.13
C ALA A 186 -3.15 7.01 14.37
N ARG A 187 -2.13 6.23 14.71
CA ARG A 187 -1.86 4.91 14.16
C ARG A 187 -3.04 3.95 14.35
N GLN A 188 -3.66 3.95 15.55
CA GLN A 188 -4.85 3.16 15.83
C GLN A 188 -6.11 3.69 15.10
N GLN A 189 -6.24 5.01 14.95
CA GLN A 189 -7.36 5.62 14.23
C GLN A 189 -7.36 5.24 12.75
N VAL A 190 -6.19 5.20 12.10
CA VAL A 190 -6.05 4.76 10.70
C VAL A 190 -6.52 3.30 10.53
N VAL A 191 -6.14 2.40 11.42
CA VAL A 191 -6.64 1.00 11.40
C VAL A 191 -8.14 0.93 11.57
N LEU A 192 -8.72 1.72 12.49
CA LEU A 192 -10.17 1.73 12.68
C LEU A 192 -10.91 2.24 11.45
N ALA A 193 -10.39 3.29 10.80
CA ALA A 193 -10.96 3.85 9.59
C ALA A 193 -10.88 2.86 8.41
N ALA A 194 -9.72 2.27 8.17
CA ALA A 194 -9.51 1.28 7.12
C ALA A 194 -10.42 0.06 7.31
N SER A 195 -10.46 -0.48 8.53
CA SER A 195 -11.31 -1.63 8.87
C SER A 195 -12.81 -1.32 8.72
N ALA A 196 -13.26 -0.09 8.98
CA ALA A 196 -14.66 0.31 8.83
C ALA A 196 -15.10 0.36 7.36
N ALA A 197 -14.18 0.70 6.46
CA ALA A 197 -14.39 0.80 5.02
C ALA A 197 -14.02 -0.50 4.25
N ASP A 198 -13.48 -1.51 4.93
CA ASP A 198 -13.00 -2.77 4.33
C ASP A 198 -11.87 -2.55 3.31
N VAL A 199 -10.93 -1.65 3.65
CA VAL A 199 -9.71 -1.38 2.88
C VAL A 199 -8.46 -1.74 3.69
N ASP A 200 -7.32 -1.92 3.02
CA ASP A 200 -6.06 -2.27 3.69
C ASP A 200 -5.55 -1.14 4.59
N ALA A 201 -4.98 -1.49 5.74
CA ALA A 201 -4.22 -0.60 6.60
C ALA A 201 -2.72 -0.90 6.47
N ILE A 202 -1.94 0.07 6.02
CA ILE A 202 -0.49 -0.07 5.83
C ILE A 202 0.25 0.82 6.83
N ASP A 203 1.14 0.22 7.60
CA ASP A 203 1.88 0.94 8.63
C ASP A 203 3.11 1.67 8.08
N THR A 204 3.59 2.64 8.86
CA THR A 204 4.70 3.55 8.58
C THR A 204 6.05 2.85 8.38
N VAL A 205 7.06 3.60 7.98
CA VAL A 205 8.45 3.16 7.85
C VAL A 205 9.11 2.85 9.20
N TYR A 206 10.10 1.96 9.18
CA TYR A 206 11.08 1.79 10.25
C TYR A 206 12.41 2.41 9.81
N THR A 207 12.86 3.45 10.50
CA THR A 207 13.94 4.31 10.00
C THR A 207 15.34 3.69 10.16
N ASP A 208 15.54 2.82 11.15
CA ASP A 208 16.81 2.10 11.32
C ASP A 208 16.83 0.82 10.47
N PHE A 209 17.23 0.94 9.20
CA PHE A 209 17.26 -0.20 8.28
C PHE A 209 18.38 -1.22 8.58
N GLU A 210 19.31 -0.93 9.50
CA GLU A 210 20.34 -1.87 9.96
C GLU A 210 19.86 -2.74 11.12
N ASP A 211 18.81 -2.35 11.84
CA ASP A 211 18.22 -3.09 12.95
C ASP A 211 17.06 -4.00 12.52
N ALA A 212 17.40 -5.16 11.99
CA ALA A 212 16.41 -6.14 11.55
C ALA A 212 15.59 -6.78 12.71
N ASP A 213 16.17 -6.86 13.91
CA ASP A 213 15.48 -7.45 15.06
C ASP A 213 14.44 -6.49 15.63
N GLY A 214 14.78 -5.20 15.75
CA GLY A 214 13.83 -4.15 16.11
C GLY A 214 12.70 -4.01 15.08
N LEU A 215 13.01 -4.13 13.79
CA LEU A 215 11.99 -4.14 12.74
C LEU A 215 11.01 -5.31 12.89
N ARG A 216 11.48 -6.52 13.20
CA ARG A 216 10.60 -7.69 13.43
C ARG A 216 9.71 -7.47 14.67
N GLU A 217 10.26 -6.94 15.77
CA GLU A 217 9.49 -6.65 16.97
C GLU A 217 8.40 -5.61 16.70
N GLU A 218 8.75 -4.52 16.01
CA GLU A 218 7.78 -3.49 15.64
C GLU A 218 6.73 -4.02 14.65
N THR A 219 7.13 -4.82 13.65
CA THR A 219 6.16 -5.45 12.72
C THR A 219 5.21 -6.38 13.48
N GLY A 220 5.70 -7.16 14.44
CA GLY A 220 4.85 -7.96 15.33
C GLY A 220 3.86 -7.13 16.13
N PHE A 221 4.26 -5.94 16.58
CA PHE A 221 3.37 -5.00 17.28
C PHE A 221 2.28 -4.44 16.36
N VAL A 222 2.60 -4.05 15.12
CA VAL A 222 1.59 -3.49 14.20
C VAL A 222 0.59 -4.53 13.72
N ILE A 223 1.00 -5.78 13.57
CA ILE A 223 0.09 -6.90 13.32
C ILE A 223 -0.95 -7.02 14.46
N GLN A 224 -0.53 -6.85 15.74
CA GLN A 224 -1.44 -6.83 16.87
C GLN A 224 -2.40 -5.64 16.88
N LEU A 225 -2.03 -4.51 16.27
CA LEU A 225 -2.91 -3.37 16.08
C LEU A 225 -3.94 -3.59 14.96
N GLY A 226 -3.71 -4.53 14.05
CA GLY A 226 -4.60 -4.86 12.95
C GLY A 226 -4.15 -4.37 11.58
N TYR A 227 -2.92 -3.92 11.42
CA TYR A 227 -2.36 -3.54 10.13
C TYR A 227 -2.20 -4.75 9.19
N ASP A 228 -2.31 -4.49 7.89
CA ASP A 228 -2.20 -5.48 6.82
C ASP A 228 -0.80 -5.53 6.20
N GLY A 229 -0.04 -4.46 6.35
CA GLY A 229 1.31 -4.36 5.83
C GLY A 229 2.10 -3.22 6.44
N LYS A 230 3.33 -3.05 5.95
CA LYS A 230 4.28 -2.05 6.43
C LYS A 230 5.11 -1.49 5.29
N LEU A 231 5.44 -0.18 5.38
CA LEU A 231 6.35 0.49 4.46
C LEU A 231 7.80 0.07 4.70
N ALA A 232 8.55 -0.09 3.62
CA ALA A 232 9.98 -0.36 3.62
C ALA A 232 10.72 0.71 2.78
N ILE A 233 11.84 1.21 3.31
CA ILE A 233 12.71 2.21 2.66
C ILE A 233 14.05 1.61 2.20
N HIS A 234 14.28 0.35 2.48
CA HIS A 234 15.47 -0.37 2.07
C HIS A 234 15.14 -1.84 1.74
N PRO A 235 15.73 -2.44 0.68
CA PRO A 235 15.46 -3.84 0.33
C PRO A 235 15.70 -4.85 1.46
N ALA A 236 16.66 -4.61 2.35
CA ALA A 236 16.93 -5.48 3.49
C ALA A 236 15.79 -5.54 4.53
N GLN A 237 14.80 -4.64 4.46
CA GLN A 237 13.64 -4.65 5.35
C GLN A 237 12.52 -5.57 4.85
N VAL A 238 12.53 -5.93 3.57
CA VAL A 238 11.44 -6.71 2.93
C VAL A 238 11.30 -8.09 3.56
N ASP A 239 12.38 -8.86 3.60
CA ASP A 239 12.35 -10.21 4.19
C ASP A 239 11.88 -10.21 5.65
N PRO A 240 12.44 -9.37 6.57
CA PRO A 240 11.94 -9.30 7.95
C PRO A 240 10.46 -8.95 8.09
N ILE A 241 9.94 -8.06 7.23
CA ILE A 241 8.52 -7.69 7.21
C ILE A 241 7.68 -8.86 6.71
N ASN A 242 8.02 -9.45 5.56
CA ASN A 242 7.29 -10.57 4.98
C ASN A 242 7.26 -11.78 5.93
N GLU A 243 8.40 -12.12 6.56
CA GLU A 243 8.49 -13.18 7.56
C GLU A 243 7.54 -12.93 8.74
N ALA A 244 7.49 -11.71 9.27
CA ALA A 244 6.65 -11.37 10.41
C ALA A 244 5.15 -11.47 10.09
N PHE A 245 4.72 -11.10 8.88
CA PHE A 245 3.34 -11.24 8.42
C PHE A 245 2.99 -12.68 7.99
N THR A 246 3.98 -13.54 7.72
CA THR A 246 3.73 -14.94 7.32
C THR A 246 3.27 -15.74 8.54
N PRO A 247 2.08 -16.37 8.51
CA PRO A 247 1.57 -17.15 9.62
C PRO A 247 2.42 -18.40 9.86
N ASP A 248 2.57 -18.81 11.12
CA ASP A 248 3.18 -20.08 11.43
C ASP A 248 2.31 -21.28 10.98
N PRO A 249 2.91 -22.48 10.78
CA PRO A 249 2.17 -23.64 10.30
C PRO A 249 1.00 -24.06 11.20
N GLU A 250 1.11 -23.90 12.53
CA GLU A 250 0.03 -24.25 13.47
C GLU A 250 -1.18 -23.33 13.26
N ARG A 251 -0.93 -22.06 12.94
CA ARG A 251 -1.96 -21.07 12.65
C ARG A 251 -2.65 -21.37 11.32
N VAL A 252 -1.89 -21.79 10.30
CA VAL A 252 -2.43 -22.22 9.00
C VAL A 252 -3.32 -23.45 9.18
N GLU A 253 -2.85 -24.49 9.86
CA GLU A 253 -3.64 -25.69 10.15
C GLU A 253 -4.94 -25.36 10.93
N TRP A 254 -4.87 -24.41 11.87
CA TRP A 254 -6.05 -23.94 12.58
C TRP A 254 -7.05 -23.29 11.62
N ALA A 255 -6.59 -22.41 10.73
CA ALA A 255 -7.43 -21.72 9.75
C ALA A 255 -8.12 -22.70 8.79
N GLU A 256 -7.39 -23.71 8.29
CA GLU A 256 -7.95 -24.77 7.45
C GLU A 256 -9.06 -25.54 8.18
N ARG A 257 -8.85 -25.91 9.46
CA ARG A 257 -9.89 -26.57 10.27
C ARG A 257 -11.12 -25.69 10.48
N VAL A 258 -10.93 -24.37 10.68
CA VAL A 258 -12.04 -23.43 10.84
C VAL A 258 -12.87 -23.37 9.58
N LEU A 259 -12.23 -23.21 8.39
CA LEU A 259 -12.97 -23.09 7.13
C LEU A 259 -13.65 -24.41 6.74
N ALA A 260 -13.02 -25.55 6.95
CA ALA A 260 -13.66 -26.85 6.73
C ALA A 260 -14.91 -27.04 7.63
N ALA A 261 -14.81 -26.66 8.91
CA ALA A 261 -15.95 -26.73 9.83
C ALA A 261 -17.06 -25.72 9.50
N LYS A 262 -16.68 -24.55 8.91
CA LYS A 262 -17.64 -23.57 8.37
C LYS A 262 -18.46 -24.16 7.23
N GLU A 263 -17.83 -24.80 6.26
CA GLU A 263 -18.52 -25.44 5.13
C GLU A 263 -19.55 -26.47 5.61
N GLU A 264 -19.21 -27.32 6.60
CA GLU A 264 -20.11 -28.29 7.20
C GLU A 264 -21.28 -27.60 7.93
N ALA A 265 -21.00 -26.52 8.69
CA ALA A 265 -22.01 -25.76 9.41
C ALA A 265 -22.99 -25.05 8.47
N ASP A 266 -22.49 -24.46 7.38
CA ASP A 266 -23.29 -23.81 6.36
C ASP A 266 -24.24 -24.81 5.65
N ALA A 267 -23.76 -26.00 5.36
CA ALA A 267 -24.60 -27.08 4.80
C ALA A 267 -25.75 -27.50 5.74
N GLU A 268 -25.57 -27.32 7.04
CA GLU A 268 -26.59 -27.63 8.08
C GLU A 268 -27.37 -26.38 8.52
N GLY A 269 -27.13 -25.19 7.95
CA GLY A 269 -27.79 -23.92 8.30
C GLY A 269 -27.40 -23.39 9.68
N ARG A 270 -26.21 -23.69 10.16
CA ARG A 270 -25.70 -23.24 11.48
C ARG A 270 -24.73 -22.07 11.31
N GLY A 271 -24.99 -20.95 11.96
CA GLY A 271 -24.12 -19.76 11.97
C GLY A 271 -23.00 -19.81 13.03
N VAL A 272 -23.00 -20.80 13.92
CA VAL A 272 -22.02 -20.98 14.98
C VAL A 272 -21.69 -22.47 15.10
N PHE A 273 -20.39 -22.80 15.23
CA PHE A 273 -19.91 -24.17 15.29
C PHE A 273 -18.72 -24.28 16.25
N ARG A 274 -18.10 -25.45 16.36
CA ARG A 274 -16.96 -25.67 17.25
C ARG A 274 -15.77 -26.25 16.49
N VAL A 275 -14.59 -25.69 16.76
CA VAL A 275 -13.30 -26.24 16.33
C VAL A 275 -12.40 -26.38 17.56
N ASP A 276 -11.79 -27.53 17.75
CA ASP A 276 -10.88 -27.85 18.87
C ASP A 276 -11.49 -27.57 20.27
N GLY A 277 -12.84 -27.62 20.38
CA GLY A 277 -13.57 -27.38 21.63
C GLY A 277 -13.96 -25.92 21.86
N GLU A 278 -13.47 -24.99 21.07
CA GLU A 278 -13.80 -23.56 21.10
C GLU A 278 -14.98 -23.23 20.18
N MET A 279 -15.75 -22.23 20.55
CA MET A 279 -16.85 -21.73 19.73
C MET A 279 -16.30 -20.80 18.67
N VAL A 280 -16.66 -21.05 17.40
CA VAL A 280 -16.27 -20.26 16.24
C VAL A 280 -17.50 -19.54 15.69
N ASP A 281 -17.37 -18.25 15.46
CA ASP A 281 -18.36 -17.35 14.86
C ASP A 281 -17.74 -16.58 13.68
N ALA A 282 -18.49 -15.67 13.07
CA ALA A 282 -18.06 -14.94 11.89
C ALA A 282 -16.71 -14.20 12.05
N PRO A 283 -16.39 -13.51 13.17
CA PRO A 283 -15.08 -12.89 13.36
C PRO A 283 -13.90 -13.86 13.29
N LEU A 284 -14.04 -15.07 13.84
CA LEU A 284 -12.97 -16.08 13.78
C LEU A 284 -12.85 -16.70 12.38
N VAL A 285 -13.94 -16.78 11.63
CA VAL A 285 -13.93 -17.20 10.22
C VAL A 285 -13.16 -16.20 9.38
N SER A 286 -13.46 -14.89 9.49
CA SER A 286 -12.72 -13.84 8.77
C SER A 286 -11.23 -13.84 9.12
N GLN A 287 -10.90 -14.10 10.39
CA GLN A 287 -9.51 -14.26 10.81
C GLN A 287 -8.83 -15.47 10.15
N ALA A 288 -9.54 -16.58 10.00
CA ALA A 288 -9.01 -17.77 9.33
C ALA A 288 -8.81 -17.53 7.83
N GLU A 289 -9.74 -16.86 7.16
CA GLU A 289 -9.64 -16.47 5.75
C GLU A 289 -8.40 -15.58 5.54
N ARG A 290 -8.17 -14.59 6.40
CA ARG A 290 -7.00 -13.73 6.36
C ARG A 290 -5.69 -14.53 6.56
N VAL A 291 -5.65 -15.45 7.52
CA VAL A 291 -4.46 -16.30 7.75
C VAL A 291 -4.09 -17.08 6.50
N LEU A 292 -5.06 -17.69 5.81
CA LEU A 292 -4.78 -18.45 4.59
C LEU A 292 -4.32 -17.55 3.43
N ALA A 293 -4.89 -16.36 3.27
CA ALA A 293 -4.44 -15.41 2.25
C ALA A 293 -2.97 -15.01 2.42
N TYR A 294 -2.52 -14.80 3.68
CA TYR A 294 -1.12 -14.51 3.97
C TYR A 294 -0.19 -15.73 3.78
N ALA A 295 -0.66 -16.94 4.07
CA ALA A 295 0.10 -18.17 3.83
C ALA A 295 0.28 -18.40 2.32
N GLU A 296 -0.77 -18.27 1.52
CA GLU A 296 -0.72 -18.38 0.06
C GLU A 296 0.29 -17.39 -0.55
N ALA A 297 0.25 -16.12 -0.13
CA ALA A 297 1.21 -15.11 -0.59
C ALA A 297 2.67 -15.39 -0.20
N ALA A 298 2.91 -16.21 0.82
CA ALA A 298 4.25 -16.64 1.19
C ALA A 298 4.74 -17.82 0.33
N ASP A 299 3.84 -18.71 -0.09
CA ASP A 299 4.16 -19.89 -0.90
C ASP A 299 4.38 -19.56 -2.39
N GLU A 300 3.82 -18.44 -2.88
CA GLU A 300 3.96 -17.99 -4.28
C GLU A 300 5.34 -17.35 -4.58
N LYS A 301 6.20 -17.15 -3.61
CA LYS A 301 7.55 -16.56 -3.70
C LYS A 301 8.65 -17.55 -3.41
#